data_f08d9a50a5073c4382df356c778dbb16
#
_entry.id   f08d9a50a5073c4382df356c778dbb16
#
_cell.length_a   1.000
_cell.length_b   1.000
_cell.length_c   1.000
_cell.angle_alpha   90.00
_cell.angle_beta   90.00
_cell.angle_gamma   90.00
#
_symmetry.space_group_name_H-M   'P 1'
#
loop_
_entity.id
_entity.type
_entity.pdbx_description
1 polymer ?
#
loop_
_entity_poly.entity_id
_entity_poly.type
_entity_poly.pdbx_seq_one_letter_code
_entity_poly.pdbx_strand_id
1 'polypeptide(L)'
;MNWQRFMRFLGSIRGRWDLAILANLTEGDARPTDLLDAINEQACDGHRLTWKVMRDRLRHLEDAGYVSRREVRRFPRETHYWATDFAHRLVAELDSLDAWYTANAPASGGPSPDSQ
;
A
#
# COMPACT_ATOMS: atom_id res chain seq x y z
N MET A 1 -0.90 -14.78 20.58
CA MET A 1 -0.35 -14.28 19.32
C MET A 1 1.17 -14.24 19.40
N ASN A 2 1.83 -14.67 18.35
CA ASN A 2 3.29 -14.59 18.30
C ASN A 2 3.67 -13.20 17.82
N TRP A 3 3.95 -12.30 18.75
CA TRP A 3 4.19 -10.90 18.40
C TRP A 3 5.50 -10.72 17.61
N GLN A 4 6.48 -11.60 17.81
CA GLN A 4 7.74 -11.50 17.08
C GLN A 4 7.55 -11.79 15.59
N ARG A 5 6.75 -12.80 15.29
CA ARG A 5 6.42 -13.09 13.91
C ARG A 5 5.59 -11.98 13.29
N PHE A 6 4.66 -11.43 14.06
CA PHE A 6 3.85 -10.33 13.59
C PHE A 6 4.69 -9.08 13.31
N MET A 7 5.70 -8.82 14.14
CA MET A 7 6.60 -7.71 13.89
C MET A 7 7.38 -7.88 12.59
N ARG A 8 7.77 -9.11 12.25
CA ARG A 8 8.41 -9.34 10.97
C ARG A 8 7.46 -9.05 9.81
N PHE A 9 6.20 -9.44 9.98
CA PHE A 9 5.20 -9.13 8.97
C PHE A 9 5.03 -7.62 8.81
N LEU A 10 4.92 -6.90 9.92
CA LEU A 10 4.78 -5.45 9.86
C LEU A 10 5.99 -4.79 9.21
N GLY A 11 7.18 -5.37 9.39
CA GLY A 11 8.38 -4.86 8.76
C GLY A 11 8.41 -5.05 7.25
N SER A 12 7.57 -5.93 6.71
CA SER A 12 7.50 -6.12 5.26
C SER A 12 6.62 -5.08 4.59
N ILE A 13 5.83 -4.34 5.36
CA ILE A 13 5.00 -3.26 4.88
C ILE A 13 5.47 -1.99 5.60
N ARG A 14 6.00 -1.06 4.84
CA ARG A 14 6.64 0.11 5.46
C ARG A 14 5.86 1.38 5.17
N GLY A 15 5.00 1.74 6.12
CA GLY A 15 4.40 3.04 6.14
C GLY A 15 3.35 3.28 5.07
N ARG A 16 3.07 4.56 4.87
CA ARG A 16 1.92 4.99 4.06
C ARG A 16 2.06 4.64 2.59
N TRP A 17 3.27 4.74 2.05
CA TRP A 17 3.41 4.55 0.61
C TRP A 17 3.23 3.11 0.20
N ASP A 18 3.71 2.16 1.00
CA ASP A 18 3.49 0.75 0.70
C ASP A 18 1.99 0.44 0.70
N LEU A 19 1.27 0.93 1.71
CA LEU A 19 -0.18 0.71 1.78
C LEU A 19 -0.91 1.40 0.63
N ALA A 20 -0.50 2.62 0.28
CA ALA A 20 -1.13 3.33 -0.83
C ALA A 20 -0.93 2.58 -2.14
N ILE A 21 0.26 2.07 -2.37
CA ILE A 21 0.55 1.31 -3.58
C ILE A 21 -0.31 0.04 -3.63
N LEU A 22 -0.36 -0.71 -2.54
CA LEU A 22 -1.13 -1.95 -2.51
C LEU A 22 -2.62 -1.70 -2.65
N ALA A 23 -3.14 -0.68 -1.98
CA ALA A 23 -4.55 -0.36 -2.08
C ALA A 23 -4.94 -0.02 -3.52
N ASN A 24 -4.10 0.73 -4.21
CA ASN A 24 -4.39 1.07 -5.60
C ASN A 24 -4.25 -0.14 -6.53
N LEU A 25 -3.24 -0.96 -6.34
CA LEU A 25 -3.02 -2.10 -7.23
C LEU A 25 -4.05 -3.21 -7.04
N THR A 26 -4.67 -3.31 -5.87
CA THR A 26 -5.74 -4.28 -5.68
C THR A 26 -7.02 -3.88 -6.40
N GLU A 27 -7.13 -2.63 -6.83
CA GLU A 27 -8.27 -2.18 -7.62
C GLU A 27 -8.05 -2.36 -9.12
N GLY A 28 -6.82 -2.60 -9.52
CA GLY A 28 -6.49 -2.82 -10.93
C GLY A 28 -5.00 -2.66 -11.15
N ASP A 29 -4.49 -3.34 -12.16
CA ASP A 29 -3.10 -3.17 -12.52
C ASP A 29 -2.87 -1.77 -13.09
N ALA A 30 -1.63 -1.31 -13.08
CA ALA A 30 -1.34 0.05 -13.47
C ALA A 30 0.07 0.19 -14.01
N ARG A 31 0.27 1.17 -14.87
CA ARG A 31 1.60 1.62 -15.25
C ARG A 31 2.15 2.47 -14.10
N PRO A 32 3.48 2.50 -13.95
CA PRO A 32 4.08 3.27 -12.85
C PRO A 32 3.65 4.73 -12.81
N THR A 33 3.59 5.38 -13.97
CA THR A 33 3.22 6.81 -14.00
C THR A 33 1.78 7.01 -13.57
N ASP A 34 0.87 6.13 -14.01
CA ASP A 34 -0.53 6.23 -13.63
C ASP A 34 -0.70 5.97 -12.14
N LEU A 35 0.05 5.02 -11.60
CA LEU A 35 0.00 4.72 -10.19
C LEU A 35 0.49 5.91 -9.37
N LEU A 36 1.59 6.52 -9.78
CA LEU A 36 2.12 7.68 -9.08
C LEU A 36 1.11 8.82 -9.05
N ASP A 37 0.51 9.09 -10.21
CA ASP A 37 -0.47 10.17 -10.31
C ASP A 37 -1.69 9.89 -9.43
N ALA A 38 -2.19 8.65 -9.45
CA ALA A 38 -3.36 8.30 -8.67
C ALA A 38 -3.10 8.47 -7.17
N ILE A 39 -1.93 8.01 -6.71
CA ILE A 39 -1.60 8.13 -5.30
C ILE A 39 -1.50 9.59 -4.89
N ASN A 40 -0.84 10.41 -5.72
CA ASN A 40 -0.67 11.82 -5.39
C ASN A 40 -1.98 12.58 -5.44
N GLU A 41 -2.92 12.18 -6.29
CA GLU A 41 -4.24 12.78 -6.31
C GLU A 41 -5.03 12.46 -5.04
N GLN A 42 -4.78 11.30 -4.45
CA GLN A 42 -5.47 10.88 -3.24
C GLN A 42 -4.88 11.52 -1.99
N ALA A 43 -3.65 12.02 -2.08
CA ALA A 43 -2.97 12.57 -0.91
C ALA A 43 -3.57 13.93 -0.58
N CYS A 44 -4.05 14.07 0.64
CA CYS A 44 -4.66 15.32 1.09
C CYS A 44 -3.94 15.94 2.27
N ASP A 45 -2.79 15.43 2.62
CA ASP A 45 -2.04 15.91 3.78
C ASP A 45 -0.79 16.68 3.37
N GLY A 46 -0.63 16.98 2.10
CA GLY A 46 0.53 17.71 1.61
C GLY A 46 1.74 16.87 1.32
N HIS A 47 1.72 15.62 1.68
CA HIS A 47 2.83 14.72 1.35
C HIS A 47 2.68 14.22 -0.08
N ARG A 48 3.77 14.20 -0.80
CA ARG A 48 3.74 13.73 -2.18
C ARG A 48 4.74 12.61 -2.36
N LEU A 49 4.32 11.60 -3.12
CA LEU A 49 5.18 10.49 -3.48
C LEU A 49 6.01 10.91 -4.69
N THR A 50 7.31 10.74 -4.59
CA THR A 50 8.20 11.00 -5.71
C THR A 50 8.44 9.72 -6.48
N TRP A 51 8.88 9.86 -7.72
CA TRP A 51 9.20 8.72 -8.56
C TRP A 51 10.25 7.82 -7.92
N LYS A 52 11.27 8.43 -7.33
CA LYS A 52 12.36 7.66 -6.74
C LYS A 52 11.87 6.81 -5.58
N VAL A 53 11.08 7.41 -4.70
CA VAL A 53 10.55 6.68 -3.54
C VAL A 53 9.61 5.57 -3.99
N MET A 54 8.74 5.86 -4.96
CA MET A 54 7.81 4.85 -5.44
C MET A 54 8.56 3.67 -6.06
N ARG A 55 9.60 3.94 -6.83
CA ARG A 55 10.38 2.86 -7.45
C ARG A 55 11.02 1.98 -6.40
N ASP A 56 11.58 2.59 -5.35
CA ASP A 56 12.18 1.83 -4.27
C ASP A 56 11.15 1.00 -3.54
N ARG A 57 9.96 1.57 -3.30
CA ARG A 57 8.90 0.84 -2.61
C ARG A 57 8.37 -0.30 -3.47
N LEU A 58 8.19 -0.07 -4.76
CA LEU A 58 7.73 -1.12 -5.66
C LEU A 58 8.72 -2.28 -5.69
N ARG A 59 10.02 -1.98 -5.72
CA ARG A 59 11.02 -3.05 -5.69
C ARG A 59 10.93 -3.85 -4.39
N HIS A 60 10.79 -3.15 -3.28
CA HIS A 60 10.66 -3.82 -1.99
C HIS A 60 9.42 -4.71 -1.96
N LEU A 61 8.30 -4.19 -2.43
CA LEU A 61 7.05 -4.97 -2.43
C LEU A 61 7.11 -6.14 -3.40
N GLU A 62 7.80 -5.97 -4.51
CA GLU A 62 8.00 -7.07 -5.44
C GLU A 62 8.85 -8.16 -4.80
N ASP A 63 9.93 -7.79 -4.14
CA ASP A 63 10.81 -8.74 -3.47
C ASP A 63 10.08 -9.48 -2.35
N ALA A 64 9.16 -8.81 -1.69
CA ALA A 64 8.40 -9.41 -0.60
C ALA A 64 7.20 -10.23 -1.08
N GLY A 65 6.92 -10.23 -2.38
CA GLY A 65 5.85 -11.06 -2.92
C GLY A 65 4.48 -10.41 -2.97
N TYR A 66 4.39 -9.11 -2.72
CA TYR A 66 3.10 -8.41 -2.75
C TYR A 66 2.77 -7.87 -4.12
N VAL A 67 3.77 -7.62 -4.95
CA VAL A 67 3.59 -6.96 -6.23
C VAL A 67 4.33 -7.75 -7.29
N SER A 68 3.72 -7.86 -8.47
CA SER A 68 4.37 -8.41 -9.66
C SER A 68 4.38 -7.37 -10.74
N ARG A 69 5.32 -7.51 -11.66
CA ARG A 69 5.38 -6.63 -12.82
C ARG A 69 5.61 -7.43 -14.07
N ARG A 70 5.17 -6.88 -15.19
CA ARG A 70 5.37 -7.50 -16.48
C ARG A 70 5.53 -6.43 -17.54
N GLU A 71 6.46 -6.65 -18.44
CA GLU A 71 6.60 -5.82 -19.62
C GLU A 71 5.55 -6.27 -20.62
N VAL A 72 4.58 -5.38 -20.92
CA VAL A 72 3.46 -5.71 -21.80
C VAL A 72 3.68 -5.23 -23.23
N ARG A 73 4.69 -4.38 -23.42
CA ARG A 73 5.06 -3.89 -24.73
C ARG A 73 6.56 -3.62 -24.74
N ARG A 74 7.22 -3.99 -25.85
CA ARG A 74 8.65 -3.82 -25.94
C ARG A 74 9.05 -2.46 -26.50
N PHE A 75 8.32 -1.97 -27.49
CA PHE A 75 8.64 -0.70 -28.15
C PHE A 75 7.36 0.07 -28.41
N PRO A 76 7.16 1.24 -27.78
CA PRO A 76 7.94 1.72 -26.64
C PRO A 76 7.75 0.82 -25.45
N ARG A 77 8.73 0.81 -24.56
CA ARG A 77 8.67 -0.08 -23.41
C ARG A 77 7.51 0.31 -22.50
N GLU A 78 6.71 -0.65 -22.13
CA GLU A 78 5.59 -0.42 -21.23
C GLU A 78 5.55 -1.54 -20.21
N THR A 79 5.57 -1.17 -18.94
CA THR A 79 5.56 -2.09 -17.81
C THR A 79 4.31 -1.89 -16.99
N HIS A 80 3.66 -2.98 -16.60
CA HIS A 80 2.50 -2.93 -15.73
C HIS A 80 2.83 -3.62 -14.42
N TYR A 81 2.31 -3.08 -13.35
CA TYR A 81 2.40 -3.66 -12.02
C TYR A 81 1.02 -4.10 -11.57
N TRP A 82 0.96 -5.17 -10.81
CA TRP A 82 -0.31 -5.61 -10.22
C TRP A 82 -0.05 -6.26 -8.88
N ALA A 83 -1.12 -6.33 -8.07
CA ALA A 83 -1.07 -6.99 -6.77
C ALA A 83 -1.16 -8.50 -6.97
N THR A 84 -0.34 -9.23 -6.24
CA THR A 84 -0.41 -10.69 -6.25
C THR A 84 -1.63 -11.16 -5.47
N ASP A 85 -1.98 -12.45 -5.61
CA ASP A 85 -3.04 -13.03 -4.78
C ASP A 85 -2.77 -12.85 -3.30
N PHE A 86 -1.51 -12.98 -2.92
CA PHE A 86 -1.10 -12.76 -1.54
C PHE A 86 -1.46 -11.36 -1.07
N ALA A 87 -1.16 -10.35 -1.91
CA ALA A 87 -1.49 -8.96 -1.58
C ALA A 87 -3.00 -8.73 -1.55
N HIS A 88 -3.74 -9.33 -2.48
CA HIS A 88 -5.20 -9.20 -2.47
C HIS A 88 -5.78 -9.73 -1.16
N ARG A 89 -5.29 -10.86 -0.69
CA ARG A 89 -5.77 -11.42 0.58
C ARG A 89 -5.39 -10.52 1.75
N LEU A 90 -4.18 -9.97 1.71
CA LEU A 90 -3.76 -9.06 2.77
C LEU A 90 -4.65 -7.83 2.83
N VAL A 91 -4.90 -7.20 1.68
CA VAL A 91 -5.72 -5.98 1.67
C VAL A 91 -7.14 -6.27 2.14
N ALA A 92 -7.68 -7.45 1.80
CA ALA A 92 -8.99 -7.84 2.30
C ALA A 92 -9.02 -7.91 3.83
N GLU A 93 -7.95 -8.44 4.43
CA GLU A 93 -7.86 -8.48 5.89
C GLU A 93 -7.72 -7.08 6.47
N LEU A 94 -6.96 -6.22 5.81
CA LEU A 94 -6.81 -4.84 6.26
C LEU A 94 -8.13 -4.09 6.17
N ASP A 95 -8.93 -4.36 5.14
CA ASP A 95 -10.27 -3.75 5.04
C ASP A 95 -11.13 -4.18 6.21
N SER A 96 -11.08 -5.43 6.59
CA SER A 96 -11.82 -5.92 7.76
C SER A 96 -11.37 -5.23 9.02
N LEU A 97 -10.07 -5.06 9.17
CA LEU A 97 -9.52 -4.40 10.34
C LEU A 97 -9.92 -2.92 10.37
N ASP A 98 -9.91 -2.28 9.22
CA ASP A 98 -10.32 -0.89 9.11
C ASP A 98 -11.78 -0.73 9.49
N ALA A 99 -12.64 -1.63 9.03
CA ALA A 99 -14.06 -1.59 9.39
C ALA A 99 -14.24 -1.78 10.90
N TRP A 100 -13.49 -2.70 11.48
CA TRP A 100 -13.54 -2.91 12.92
C TRP A 100 -13.10 -1.65 13.67
N TYR A 101 -12.01 -1.05 13.24
CA TYR A 101 -11.49 0.15 13.88
C TYR A 101 -12.49 1.29 13.79
N THR A 102 -13.08 1.48 12.63
CA THR A 102 -14.05 2.54 12.43
C THR A 102 -15.25 2.37 13.35
N ALA A 103 -15.69 1.12 13.56
CA ALA A 103 -16.85 0.85 14.40
C ALA A 103 -16.54 0.94 15.88
N ASN A 104 -15.28 0.77 16.29
CA ASN A 104 -14.92 0.62 17.69
C ASN A 104 -13.98 1.69 18.21
N ALA A 105 -13.53 2.60 17.36
CA ALA A 105 -12.60 3.64 17.79
C ALA A 105 -13.28 4.56 18.80
N PRO A 106 -12.51 5.15 19.70
CA PRO A 106 -13.08 6.07 20.69
C PRO A 106 -13.84 7.21 20.02
N ALA A 107 -14.96 7.58 20.65
CA ALA A 107 -15.87 8.55 20.06
C ALA A 107 -15.27 9.96 19.96
N SER A 108 -14.19 10.21 20.64
CA SER A 108 -13.57 11.52 20.61
C SER A 108 -12.82 11.78 19.33
N GLY A 109 -13.04 10.97 18.31
CA GLY A 109 -12.36 11.18 17.07
C GLY A 109 -10.93 10.67 17.12
N GLY A 110 -10.74 9.71 17.91
CA GLY A 110 -9.44 9.18 18.13
C GLY A 110 -8.86 9.77 19.38
N PRO A 111 -7.88 9.10 19.91
CA PRO A 111 -7.29 9.50 21.14
C PRO A 111 -6.57 10.82 20.92
N SER A 112 -6.88 11.73 21.74
CA SER A 112 -6.08 12.93 21.83
C SER A 112 -4.87 12.58 22.66
N PRO A 113 -3.69 12.86 22.20
CA PRO A 113 -2.49 12.49 22.94
C PRO A 113 -2.42 13.12 24.29
N ASP A 114 -3.08 14.22 24.44
CA ASP A 114 -3.05 14.93 25.70
C ASP A 114 -4.30 14.69 26.51
N SER A 115 -5.18 13.88 26.02
CA SER A 115 -6.41 13.61 26.75
C SER A 115 -6.21 12.57 27.80
N GLN A 116 -5.04 12.25 28.01
CA GLN A 116 -4.78 11.33 29.07
C GLN A 116 -3.66 11.74 29.87
#